data_d31754b93b447e9b5d51dc721ce60290
#
_entry.id   d31754b93b447e9b5d51dc721ce60290
#
_cell.length_a   1.000
_cell.length_b   1.000
_cell.length_c   1.000
_cell.angle_alpha   90.00
_cell.angle_beta   90.00
_cell.angle_gamma   90.00
#
_symmetry.space_group_name_H-M   'P 1'
#
loop_
_entity.id
_entity.type
_entity.pdbx_description
1 polymer ?
#
loop_
_entity_poly.entity_id
_entity_poly.type
_entity_poly.pdbx_seq_one_letter_code
_entity_poly.pdbx_strand_id
1 'polypeptide(L)'
;MKPTDFSVHVTTFLTHYLAAQRNVSPNTIKAYRDVFTLLLRFCRDVQGIAPERLRLEQIEVSLVEAFLDYLERERRSAPSTRNHRLAALHAFFRYVQSEVPDRMLQCQKILAIPQRRHARPTVGYLSKEDLAEILAQPDLRSRGGRRDAVLLSILYDTGARVQELIDLSPGDVRLDPPAQVRLMGKGRKMRAVPLMEKTVQLLRDHMQENHLDRPEQFDRPLFRNGRDQRLSRSGIRYILQKHVGKARTKRLSLNRTVTPHTLRHTKGMHLLNNG
;
A
#
# COMPACT_ATOMS: atom_id res chain seq x y z
N MET A 1 -15.12 28.51 -20.41
CA MET A 1 -13.65 28.68 -20.65
C MET A 1 -13.14 27.42 -21.33
N LYS A 2 -12.37 27.53 -22.41
CA LYS A 2 -11.80 26.34 -23.06
C LYS A 2 -10.69 25.76 -22.18
N PRO A 3 -10.61 24.42 -22.03
CA PRO A 3 -9.54 23.78 -21.28
C PRO A 3 -8.18 24.05 -21.93
N THR A 4 -7.12 24.20 -21.12
CA THR A 4 -5.74 24.33 -21.61
C THR A 4 -5.23 23.00 -22.15
N ASP A 5 -4.18 23.03 -22.98
CA ASP A 5 -3.50 21.85 -23.49
C ASP A 5 -3.00 20.95 -22.33
N PHE A 6 -2.41 21.56 -21.28
CA PHE A 6 -2.00 20.83 -20.08
C PHE A 6 -3.17 20.09 -19.42
N SER A 7 -4.31 20.75 -19.23
CA SER A 7 -5.47 20.12 -18.58
C SER A 7 -6.04 18.96 -19.41
N VAL A 8 -6.07 19.09 -20.74
CA VAL A 8 -6.47 18.03 -21.65
C VAL A 8 -5.53 16.83 -21.53
N HIS A 9 -4.22 17.06 -21.63
CA HIS A 9 -3.23 15.98 -21.57
C HIS A 9 -3.19 15.29 -20.20
N VAL A 10 -3.30 16.02 -19.06
CA VAL A 10 -3.38 15.39 -17.72
C VAL A 10 -4.63 14.54 -17.60
N THR A 11 -5.77 15.01 -18.09
CA THR A 11 -7.02 14.24 -18.06
C THR A 11 -6.87 12.97 -18.88
N THR A 12 -6.45 13.06 -20.14
CA THR A 12 -6.25 11.89 -21.01
C THR A 12 -5.22 10.90 -20.42
N PHE A 13 -4.11 11.42 -19.87
CA PHE A 13 -3.11 10.61 -19.20
C PHE A 13 -3.70 9.79 -18.05
N LEU A 14 -4.46 10.43 -17.14
CA LEU A 14 -5.01 9.77 -15.96
C LEU A 14 -6.18 8.82 -16.28
N THR A 15 -7.06 9.20 -17.22
CA THR A 15 -8.30 8.47 -17.48
C THR A 15 -8.16 7.42 -18.59
N HIS A 16 -7.34 7.70 -19.61
CA HIS A 16 -7.21 6.81 -20.76
C HIS A 16 -5.85 6.11 -20.79
N TYR A 17 -4.74 6.85 -20.85
CA TYR A 17 -3.42 6.26 -21.01
C TYR A 17 -3.06 5.31 -19.86
N LEU A 18 -3.15 5.77 -18.60
CA LEU A 18 -2.82 4.94 -17.45
C LEU A 18 -3.85 3.82 -17.21
N ALA A 19 -5.13 4.12 -17.36
CA ALA A 19 -6.20 3.17 -17.06
C ALA A 19 -6.37 2.12 -18.16
N ALA A 20 -6.59 2.55 -19.40
CA ALA A 20 -6.91 1.68 -20.52
C ALA A 20 -5.67 1.09 -21.21
N GLN A 21 -4.68 1.91 -21.55
CA GLN A 21 -3.53 1.45 -22.33
C GLN A 21 -2.46 0.77 -21.46
N ARG A 22 -2.18 1.31 -20.27
CA ARG A 22 -1.13 0.78 -19.37
C ARG A 22 -1.67 -0.15 -18.29
N ASN A 23 -3.00 -0.28 -18.15
CA ASN A 23 -3.67 -1.12 -17.14
C ASN A 23 -3.08 -0.91 -15.72
N VAL A 24 -2.83 0.33 -15.38
CA VAL A 24 -2.22 0.70 -14.09
C VAL A 24 -3.27 0.62 -12.99
N SER A 25 -2.87 0.17 -11.80
CA SER A 25 -3.80 0.01 -10.69
C SER A 25 -4.50 1.31 -10.28
N PRO A 26 -5.77 1.28 -9.84
CA PRO A 26 -6.49 2.47 -9.38
C PRO A 26 -5.75 3.25 -8.28
N ASN A 27 -5.02 2.56 -7.40
CA ASN A 27 -4.21 3.20 -6.36
C ASN A 27 -3.04 4.00 -6.94
N THR A 28 -2.40 3.51 -8.02
CA THR A 28 -1.33 4.24 -8.69
C THR A 28 -1.88 5.46 -9.42
N ILE A 29 -3.04 5.33 -10.10
CA ILE A 29 -3.72 6.45 -10.75
C ILE A 29 -4.08 7.52 -9.72
N LYS A 30 -4.62 7.12 -8.55
CA LYS A 30 -4.90 8.05 -7.45
C LYS A 30 -3.64 8.76 -6.97
N ALA A 31 -2.53 8.03 -6.76
CA ALA A 31 -1.27 8.63 -6.34
C ALA A 31 -0.75 9.65 -7.38
N TYR A 32 -0.87 9.36 -8.67
CA TYR A 32 -0.49 10.30 -9.72
C TYR A 32 -1.41 11.53 -9.75
N ARG A 33 -2.72 11.34 -9.62
CA ARG A 33 -3.68 12.45 -9.48
C ARG A 33 -3.31 13.40 -8.33
N ASP A 34 -2.93 12.83 -7.19
CA ASP A 34 -2.50 13.62 -6.02
C ASP A 34 -1.26 14.47 -6.33
N VAL A 35 -0.32 13.97 -7.16
CA VAL A 35 0.85 14.75 -7.61
C VAL A 35 0.42 15.96 -8.44
N PHE A 36 -0.48 15.77 -9.43
CA PHE A 36 -0.97 16.88 -10.26
C PHE A 36 -1.80 17.87 -9.44
N THR A 37 -2.60 17.41 -8.51
CA THR A 37 -3.31 18.30 -7.57
C THR A 37 -2.34 19.16 -6.78
N LEU A 38 -1.22 18.60 -6.31
CA LEU A 38 -0.20 19.35 -5.58
C LEU A 38 0.56 20.33 -6.50
N LEU A 39 0.87 19.94 -7.72
CA LEU A 39 1.51 20.81 -8.72
C LEU A 39 0.61 22.02 -9.05
N LEU A 40 -0.67 21.79 -9.29
CA LEU A 40 -1.64 22.85 -9.58
C LEU A 40 -1.78 23.83 -8.39
N ARG A 41 -1.80 23.33 -7.16
CA ARG A 41 -1.79 24.17 -5.96
C ARG A 41 -0.51 24.99 -5.87
N PHE A 42 0.63 24.38 -6.08
CA PHE A 42 1.92 25.09 -6.11
C PHE A 42 1.94 26.19 -7.17
N CYS A 43 1.49 25.90 -8.38
CA CYS A 43 1.40 26.90 -9.46
C CYS A 43 0.52 28.07 -9.05
N ARG A 44 -0.65 27.82 -8.42
CA ARG A 44 -1.56 28.87 -7.97
C ARG A 44 -0.99 29.66 -6.80
N ASP A 45 -0.55 28.97 -5.74
CA ASP A 45 -0.29 29.59 -4.43
C ASP A 45 1.12 30.19 -4.34
N VAL A 46 2.07 29.69 -5.13
CA VAL A 46 3.49 30.10 -5.09
C VAL A 46 3.92 30.82 -6.39
N GLN A 47 3.45 30.34 -7.54
CA GLN A 47 3.84 30.92 -8.85
C GLN A 47 2.83 31.96 -9.38
N GLY A 48 1.67 32.13 -8.75
CA GLY A 48 0.63 33.03 -9.19
C GLY A 48 -0.04 32.63 -10.52
N ILE A 49 0.13 31.37 -10.94
CA ILE A 49 -0.43 30.86 -12.20
C ILE A 49 -1.73 30.13 -11.89
N ALA A 50 -2.86 30.69 -12.33
CA ALA A 50 -4.15 30.04 -12.16
C ALA A 50 -4.20 28.69 -12.92
N PRO A 51 -4.71 27.61 -12.29
CA PRO A 51 -4.78 26.28 -12.91
C PRO A 51 -5.44 26.29 -14.30
N GLU A 52 -6.44 27.13 -14.50
CA GLU A 52 -7.20 27.29 -15.73
C GLU A 52 -6.40 27.97 -16.86
N ARG A 53 -5.24 28.53 -16.53
CA ARG A 53 -4.34 29.23 -17.48
C ARG A 53 -3.03 28.48 -17.69
N LEU A 54 -2.75 27.43 -16.87
CA LEU A 54 -1.52 26.67 -16.97
C LEU A 54 -1.46 25.88 -18.28
N ARG A 55 -0.41 26.13 -19.09
CA ARG A 55 -0.15 25.45 -20.36
C ARG A 55 1.07 24.56 -20.26
N LEU A 56 1.18 23.56 -21.16
CA LEU A 56 2.34 22.66 -21.22
C LEU A 56 3.66 23.41 -21.35
N GLU A 57 3.71 24.46 -22.16
CA GLU A 57 4.93 25.28 -22.41
C GLU A 57 5.47 25.93 -21.14
N GLN A 58 4.61 26.24 -20.17
CA GLN A 58 5.00 26.88 -18.91
C GLN A 58 5.61 25.89 -17.91
N ILE A 59 5.45 24.59 -18.14
CA ILE A 59 6.01 23.57 -17.24
C ILE A 59 7.42 23.21 -17.69
N GLU A 60 8.34 24.13 -17.48
CA GLU A 60 9.76 23.94 -17.75
C GLU A 60 10.49 23.24 -16.58
N VAL A 61 11.76 22.92 -16.80
CA VAL A 61 12.64 22.34 -15.79
C VAL A 61 12.65 23.16 -14.50
N SER A 62 12.78 24.49 -14.64
CA SER A 62 12.80 25.44 -13.52
C SER A 62 11.54 25.35 -12.65
N LEU A 63 10.35 25.27 -13.27
CA LEU A 63 9.10 25.12 -12.53
C LEU A 63 9.00 23.76 -11.83
N VAL A 64 9.43 22.68 -12.48
CA VAL A 64 9.45 21.33 -11.88
C VAL A 64 10.43 21.29 -10.70
N GLU A 65 11.63 21.85 -10.84
CA GLU A 65 12.63 21.90 -9.76
C GLU A 65 12.11 22.74 -8.59
N ALA A 66 11.55 23.93 -8.85
CA ALA A 66 10.93 24.76 -7.81
C ALA A 66 9.79 24.04 -7.09
N PHE A 67 8.96 23.27 -7.80
CA PHE A 67 7.93 22.43 -7.19
C PHE A 67 8.53 21.35 -6.30
N LEU A 68 9.59 20.67 -6.73
CA LEU A 68 10.25 19.64 -5.95
C LEU A 68 10.93 20.23 -4.69
N ASP A 69 11.52 21.42 -4.79
CA ASP A 69 12.10 22.13 -3.64
C ASP A 69 11.01 22.60 -2.64
N TYR A 70 9.88 23.11 -3.15
CA TYR A 70 8.71 23.42 -2.34
C TYR A 70 8.23 22.19 -1.55
N LEU A 71 8.20 21.01 -2.18
CA LEU A 71 7.80 19.78 -1.50
C LEU A 71 8.74 19.42 -0.35
N GLU A 72 10.03 19.68 -0.47
CA GLU A 72 11.02 19.36 0.57
C GLU A 72 11.05 20.43 1.65
N ARG A 73 11.12 21.70 1.31
CA ARG A 73 11.30 22.81 2.25
C ARG A 73 10.03 23.16 2.98
N GLU A 74 8.95 23.45 2.25
CA GLU A 74 7.69 23.91 2.84
C GLU A 74 6.82 22.75 3.35
N ARG A 75 6.76 21.64 2.59
CA ARG A 75 5.94 20.50 2.98
C ARG A 75 6.71 19.42 3.74
N ARG A 76 7.99 19.63 4.00
CA ARG A 76 8.87 18.70 4.73
C ARG A 76 8.78 17.25 4.23
N SER A 77 8.64 17.07 2.93
CA SER A 77 8.56 15.76 2.31
C SER A 77 9.91 15.06 2.35
N ALA A 78 9.94 13.79 2.74
CA ALA A 78 11.15 12.99 2.67
C ALA A 78 11.63 12.84 1.21
N PRO A 79 12.96 12.68 0.97
CA PRO A 79 13.51 12.50 -0.37
C PRO A 79 12.87 11.36 -1.18
N SER A 80 12.49 10.27 -0.52
CA SER A 80 11.75 9.17 -1.16
C SER A 80 10.37 9.62 -1.68
N THR A 81 9.66 10.44 -0.91
CA THR A 81 8.36 10.99 -1.31
C THR A 81 8.50 11.97 -2.48
N ARG A 82 9.53 12.84 -2.44
CA ARG A 82 9.88 13.71 -3.57
C ARG A 82 10.15 12.90 -4.83
N ASN A 83 10.97 11.85 -4.73
CA ASN A 83 11.31 11.00 -5.86
C ASN A 83 10.09 10.27 -6.44
N HIS A 84 9.15 9.81 -5.61
CA HIS A 84 7.90 9.22 -6.10
C HIS A 84 7.06 10.24 -6.88
N ARG A 85 7.05 11.50 -6.45
CA ARG A 85 6.33 12.57 -7.17
C ARG A 85 7.02 12.92 -8.48
N LEU A 86 8.35 13.00 -8.48
CA LEU A 86 9.13 13.16 -9.71
C LEU A 86 8.88 12.01 -10.70
N ALA A 87 8.82 10.77 -10.21
CA ALA A 87 8.53 9.61 -11.06
C ALA A 87 7.14 9.70 -11.73
N ALA A 88 6.14 10.28 -11.06
CA ALA A 88 4.82 10.51 -11.65
C ALA A 88 4.88 11.60 -12.75
N LEU A 89 5.64 12.69 -12.52
CA LEU A 89 5.88 13.70 -13.54
C LEU A 89 6.65 13.13 -14.74
N HIS A 90 7.69 12.34 -14.50
CA HIS A 90 8.41 11.65 -15.57
C HIS A 90 7.51 10.71 -16.39
N ALA A 91 6.58 9.98 -15.73
CA ALA A 91 5.62 9.15 -16.46
C ALA A 91 4.70 9.98 -17.36
N PHE A 92 4.26 11.14 -16.88
CA PHE A 92 3.46 12.09 -17.67
C PHE A 92 4.24 12.67 -18.84
N PHE A 93 5.48 13.16 -18.61
CA PHE A 93 6.26 13.76 -19.69
C PHE A 93 6.75 12.73 -20.73
N ARG A 94 6.90 11.45 -20.38
CA ARG A 94 7.06 10.38 -21.38
C ARG A 94 5.82 10.21 -22.25
N TYR A 95 4.64 10.30 -21.67
CA TYR A 95 3.39 10.30 -22.43
C TYR A 95 3.29 11.55 -23.32
N VAL A 96 3.54 12.76 -22.79
CA VAL A 96 3.51 14.01 -23.57
C VAL A 96 4.51 13.95 -24.74
N GLN A 97 5.70 13.39 -24.53
CA GLN A 97 6.73 13.26 -25.57
C GLN A 97 6.23 12.46 -26.79
N SER A 98 5.37 11.47 -26.59
CA SER A 98 4.77 10.69 -27.68
C SER A 98 3.57 11.37 -28.34
N GLU A 99 2.82 12.19 -27.59
CA GLU A 99 1.59 12.83 -28.08
C GLU A 99 1.83 14.21 -28.71
N VAL A 100 2.92 14.91 -28.29
CA VAL A 100 3.23 16.29 -28.70
C VAL A 100 4.70 16.40 -29.12
N PRO A 101 5.05 15.99 -30.34
CA PRO A 101 6.44 15.98 -30.83
C PRO A 101 7.15 17.33 -30.71
N ASP A 102 6.43 18.43 -30.88
CA ASP A 102 6.96 19.80 -30.78
C ASP A 102 7.52 20.15 -29.40
N ARG A 103 7.15 19.36 -28.36
CA ARG A 103 7.62 19.53 -26.99
C ARG A 103 8.71 18.52 -26.58
N MET A 104 9.26 17.79 -27.54
CA MET A 104 10.24 16.72 -27.26
C MET A 104 11.45 17.22 -26.47
N LEU A 105 12.05 18.33 -26.82
CA LEU A 105 13.22 18.89 -26.13
C LEU A 105 12.87 19.27 -24.67
N GLN A 106 11.72 19.90 -24.44
CA GLN A 106 11.21 20.23 -23.10
C GLN A 106 11.04 18.95 -22.26
N CYS A 107 10.40 17.94 -22.84
CA CYS A 107 10.19 16.66 -22.17
C CYS A 107 11.52 15.98 -21.80
N GLN A 108 12.48 15.94 -22.72
CA GLN A 108 13.81 15.36 -22.46
C GLN A 108 14.53 16.06 -21.30
N LYS A 109 14.51 17.39 -21.27
CA LYS A 109 15.11 18.17 -20.19
C LYS A 109 14.46 17.84 -18.83
N ILE A 110 13.12 17.73 -18.75
CA ILE A 110 12.41 17.37 -17.53
C ILE A 110 12.73 15.91 -17.12
N LEU A 111 12.77 14.99 -18.07
CA LEU A 111 13.11 13.60 -17.83
C LEU A 111 14.55 13.40 -17.34
N ALA A 112 15.45 14.36 -17.64
CA ALA A 112 16.83 14.37 -17.15
C ALA A 112 16.97 14.80 -15.68
N ILE A 113 15.92 15.35 -15.04
CA ILE A 113 15.97 15.74 -13.63
C ILE A 113 16.29 14.52 -12.76
N PRO A 114 17.39 14.53 -11.98
CA PRO A 114 17.81 13.34 -11.24
C PRO A 114 16.98 13.12 -9.98
N GLN A 115 16.83 11.87 -9.62
CA GLN A 115 16.30 11.50 -8.30
C GLN A 115 17.35 11.77 -7.22
N ARG A 116 16.92 12.27 -6.06
CA ARG A 116 17.80 12.43 -4.89
C ARG A 116 18.15 11.07 -4.30
N ARG A 117 19.43 10.89 -4.00
CA ARG A 117 19.88 9.73 -3.20
C ARG A 117 19.29 9.82 -1.80
N HIS A 118 18.85 8.72 -1.26
CA HIS A 118 18.38 8.62 0.12
C HIS A 118 18.74 7.25 0.69
N ALA A 119 19.05 7.24 1.97
CA ALA A 119 19.30 6.00 2.68
C ALA A 119 18.03 5.14 2.66
N ARG A 120 18.17 3.88 2.31
CA ARG A 120 17.09 2.89 2.49
C ARG A 120 17.20 2.39 3.92
N PRO A 121 16.26 2.72 4.82
CA PRO A 121 16.30 2.20 6.17
C PRO A 121 16.24 0.67 6.11
N THR A 122 17.13 0.02 6.84
CA THR A 122 17.06 -1.42 7.02
C THR A 122 15.75 -1.76 7.71
N VAL A 123 14.93 -2.57 7.07
CA VAL A 123 13.68 -3.03 7.68
C VAL A 123 14.03 -4.06 8.75
N GLY A 124 13.95 -3.67 10.02
CA GLY A 124 14.15 -4.61 11.12
C GLY A 124 13.09 -5.72 11.11
N TYR A 125 13.49 -6.94 11.46
CA TYR A 125 12.57 -8.07 11.65
C TYR A 125 12.48 -8.44 13.13
N LEU A 126 11.39 -9.06 13.53
CA LEU A 126 11.14 -9.51 14.91
C LEU A 126 11.89 -10.82 15.16
N SER A 127 12.39 -11.02 16.37
CA SER A 127 12.84 -12.34 16.81
C SER A 127 11.64 -13.30 16.93
N LYS A 128 11.91 -14.61 17.05
CA LYS A 128 10.84 -15.61 17.26
C LYS A 128 10.08 -15.36 18.57
N GLU A 129 10.79 -14.94 19.59
CA GLU A 129 10.26 -14.64 20.92
C GLU A 129 9.40 -13.38 20.91
N ASP A 130 9.86 -12.29 20.25
CA ASP A 130 9.09 -11.06 20.11
C ASP A 130 7.79 -11.29 19.35
N LEU A 131 7.86 -12.08 18.27
CA LEU A 131 6.69 -12.47 17.52
C LEU A 131 5.71 -13.30 18.34
N ALA A 132 6.22 -14.33 19.04
CA ALA A 132 5.40 -15.20 19.89
C ALA A 132 4.67 -14.38 20.97
N GLU A 133 5.36 -13.42 21.59
CA GLU A 133 4.73 -12.53 22.58
C GLU A 133 3.60 -11.70 21.97
N ILE A 134 3.78 -11.14 20.76
CA ILE A 134 2.70 -10.40 20.08
C ILE A 134 1.52 -11.31 19.77
N LEU A 135 1.76 -12.51 19.26
CA LEU A 135 0.70 -13.48 18.91
C LEU A 135 -0.04 -14.03 20.12
N ALA A 136 0.55 -13.97 21.32
CA ALA A 136 -0.06 -14.38 22.57
C ALA A 136 -0.97 -13.31 23.22
N GLN A 137 -0.95 -12.05 22.72
CA GLN A 137 -1.70 -10.96 23.35
C GLN A 137 -3.23 -10.94 23.11
N PRO A 138 -3.77 -11.47 21.99
CA PRO A 138 -5.22 -11.51 21.82
C PRO A 138 -5.92 -12.32 22.91
N ASP A 139 -6.96 -11.76 23.54
CA ASP A 139 -7.78 -12.46 24.54
C ASP A 139 -8.77 -13.40 23.84
N LEU A 140 -8.46 -14.69 23.84
CA LEU A 140 -9.27 -15.71 23.17
C LEU A 140 -10.68 -15.90 23.79
N ARG A 141 -10.95 -15.37 24.99
CA ARG A 141 -12.28 -15.39 25.59
C ARG A 141 -13.25 -14.41 24.91
N SER A 142 -12.72 -13.37 24.28
CA SER A 142 -13.51 -12.38 23.55
C SER A 142 -13.59 -12.68 22.06
N ARG A 143 -14.76 -12.45 21.42
CA ARG A 143 -14.95 -12.61 19.97
C ARG A 143 -13.95 -11.76 19.16
N GLY A 144 -13.72 -10.51 19.61
CA GLY A 144 -12.74 -9.63 18.97
C GLY A 144 -11.31 -10.12 19.08
N GLY A 145 -10.95 -10.71 20.22
CA GLY A 145 -9.62 -11.29 20.44
C GLY A 145 -9.38 -12.55 19.61
N ARG A 146 -10.38 -13.44 19.49
CA ARG A 146 -10.29 -14.62 18.60
C ARG A 146 -10.07 -14.20 17.16
N ARG A 147 -10.85 -13.23 16.65
CA ARG A 147 -10.62 -12.65 15.32
C ARG A 147 -9.20 -12.07 15.17
N ASP A 148 -8.74 -11.29 16.16
CA ASP A 148 -7.43 -10.65 16.13
C ASP A 148 -6.30 -11.71 16.12
N ALA A 149 -6.46 -12.81 16.86
CA ALA A 149 -5.50 -13.92 16.87
C ALA A 149 -5.37 -14.57 15.49
N VAL A 150 -6.49 -14.93 14.87
CA VAL A 150 -6.50 -15.50 13.51
C VAL A 150 -5.86 -14.55 12.51
N LEU A 151 -6.25 -13.27 12.55
CA LEU A 151 -5.75 -12.24 11.64
C LEU A 151 -4.22 -12.08 11.74
N LEU A 152 -3.67 -12.00 12.94
CA LEU A 152 -2.23 -11.86 13.16
C LEU A 152 -1.46 -13.12 12.77
N SER A 153 -2.02 -14.31 13.05
CA SER A 153 -1.42 -15.59 12.66
C SER A 153 -1.35 -15.74 11.15
N ILE A 154 -2.43 -15.43 10.41
CA ILE A 154 -2.42 -15.47 8.94
C ILE A 154 -1.43 -14.45 8.37
N LEU A 155 -1.38 -13.22 8.91
CA LEU A 155 -0.41 -12.21 8.45
C LEU A 155 1.02 -12.72 8.53
N TYR A 156 1.37 -13.41 9.61
CA TYR A 156 2.70 -13.96 9.79
C TYR A 156 2.91 -15.21 8.92
N ASP A 157 2.03 -16.21 9.00
CA ASP A 157 2.21 -17.49 8.31
C ASP A 157 2.38 -17.31 6.80
N THR A 158 1.55 -16.46 6.23
CA THR A 158 1.49 -16.27 4.78
C THR A 158 2.39 -15.14 4.27
N GLY A 159 2.86 -14.27 5.16
CA GLY A 159 3.50 -13.03 4.77
C GLY A 159 2.64 -12.18 3.83
N ALA A 160 1.31 -12.23 3.97
CA ALA A 160 0.37 -11.49 3.12
C ALA A 160 0.58 -9.98 3.20
N ARG A 161 0.30 -9.28 2.09
CA ARG A 161 0.12 -7.83 2.15
C ARG A 161 -1.20 -7.50 2.86
N VAL A 162 -1.27 -6.33 3.51
CA VAL A 162 -2.50 -5.90 4.20
C VAL A 162 -3.74 -5.99 3.30
N GLN A 163 -3.61 -5.59 2.03
CA GLN A 163 -4.75 -5.66 1.11
C GLN A 163 -5.14 -7.09 0.76
N GLU A 164 -4.17 -7.98 0.59
CA GLU A 164 -4.42 -9.41 0.34
C GLU A 164 -5.17 -10.05 1.51
N LEU A 165 -4.83 -9.66 2.76
CA LEU A 165 -5.56 -10.12 3.95
C LEU A 165 -6.98 -9.55 4.05
N ILE A 166 -7.17 -8.27 3.72
CA ILE A 166 -8.48 -7.59 3.69
C ILE A 166 -9.41 -8.24 2.68
N ASP A 167 -8.86 -8.63 1.53
CA ASP A 167 -9.62 -9.18 0.41
C ASP A 167 -9.92 -10.68 0.56
N LEU A 168 -9.32 -11.36 1.57
CA LEU A 168 -9.62 -12.76 1.85
C LEU A 168 -11.10 -13.00 2.13
N SER A 169 -11.61 -14.04 1.52
CA SER A 169 -12.94 -14.60 1.74
C SER A 169 -12.83 -16.05 2.27
N PRO A 170 -13.88 -16.61 2.87
CA PRO A 170 -13.92 -18.03 3.24
C PRO A 170 -13.63 -18.98 2.07
N GLY A 171 -14.07 -18.64 0.85
CA GLY A 171 -13.79 -19.42 -0.35
C GLY A 171 -12.31 -19.47 -0.76
N ASP A 172 -11.45 -18.63 -0.17
CA ASP A 172 -10.00 -18.65 -0.37
C ASP A 172 -9.27 -19.54 0.63
N VAL A 173 -9.97 -20.11 1.60
CA VAL A 173 -9.42 -20.93 2.69
C VAL A 173 -9.72 -22.39 2.43
N ARG A 174 -8.68 -23.23 2.46
CA ARG A 174 -8.78 -24.68 2.51
C ARG A 174 -8.20 -25.15 3.83
N LEU A 175 -9.02 -25.78 4.68
CA LEU A 175 -8.62 -26.28 6.00
C LEU A 175 -8.23 -27.77 6.00
N ASP A 176 -8.64 -28.50 4.96
CA ASP A 176 -8.24 -29.89 4.79
C ASP A 176 -6.79 -29.99 4.30
N PRO A 177 -6.06 -31.05 4.72
CA PRO A 177 -4.68 -31.24 4.30
C PRO A 177 -4.50 -31.35 2.78
N PRO A 178 -3.51 -30.67 2.22
CA PRO A 178 -2.66 -29.64 2.81
C PRO A 178 -3.42 -28.31 2.99
N ALA A 179 -3.52 -27.89 4.25
CA ALA A 179 -4.23 -26.65 4.59
C ALA A 179 -3.51 -25.41 4.04
N GLN A 180 -4.24 -24.53 3.36
CA GLN A 180 -3.66 -23.37 2.67
C GLN A 180 -4.67 -22.24 2.48
N VAL A 181 -4.15 -21.05 2.22
CA VAL A 181 -4.95 -19.91 1.74
C VAL A 181 -4.48 -19.47 0.35
N ARG A 182 -5.43 -19.07 -0.48
CA ARG A 182 -5.17 -18.46 -1.78
C ARG A 182 -5.12 -16.95 -1.61
N LEU A 183 -4.03 -16.32 -2.05
CA LEU A 183 -3.82 -14.89 -1.97
C LEU A 183 -3.70 -14.30 -3.38
N MET A 184 -4.49 -13.25 -3.64
CA MET A 184 -4.43 -12.49 -4.89
C MET A 184 -3.38 -11.38 -4.78
N GLY A 185 -2.24 -11.55 -5.43
CA GLY A 185 -1.13 -10.61 -5.43
C GLY A 185 -1.24 -9.50 -6.47
N LYS A 186 -0.18 -8.67 -6.56
CA LYS A 186 -0.06 -7.62 -7.58
C LYS A 186 -0.11 -8.23 -8.99
N GLY A 187 -0.86 -7.61 -9.89
CA GLY A 187 -1.05 -8.10 -11.26
C GLY A 187 -1.99 -9.30 -11.36
N ARG A 188 -2.90 -9.47 -10.38
CA ARG A 188 -3.86 -10.59 -10.32
C ARG A 188 -3.22 -11.98 -10.31
N LYS A 189 -1.96 -12.07 -9.87
CA LYS A 189 -1.30 -13.36 -9.72
C LYS A 189 -1.74 -14.02 -8.42
N MET A 190 -2.37 -15.19 -8.54
CA MET A 190 -2.80 -15.99 -7.41
C MET A 190 -1.63 -16.85 -6.89
N ARG A 191 -1.50 -16.98 -5.57
CA ARG A 191 -0.60 -17.94 -4.94
C ARG A 191 -1.29 -18.63 -3.78
N ALA A 192 -1.06 -19.92 -3.65
CA ALA A 192 -1.44 -20.71 -2.50
C ALA A 192 -0.29 -20.69 -1.47
N VAL A 193 -0.62 -20.49 -0.22
CA VAL A 193 0.37 -20.45 0.87
C VAL A 193 -0.09 -21.40 1.97
N PRO A 194 0.76 -22.37 2.39
CA PRO A 194 0.42 -23.29 3.45
C PRO A 194 0.27 -22.56 4.78
N LEU A 195 -0.60 -23.09 5.63
CA LEU A 195 -0.84 -22.60 6.98
C LEU A 195 -0.18 -23.52 8.02
N MET A 196 0.27 -22.93 9.12
CA MET A 196 0.71 -23.69 10.29
C MET A 196 -0.51 -24.28 11.01
N GLU A 197 -0.35 -25.45 11.60
CA GLU A 197 -1.44 -26.20 12.25
C GLU A 197 -2.21 -25.37 13.28
N LYS A 198 -1.49 -24.61 14.11
CA LYS A 198 -2.11 -23.70 15.09
C LYS A 198 -3.01 -22.64 14.41
N THR A 199 -2.61 -22.13 13.26
CA THR A 199 -3.40 -21.14 12.50
C THR A 199 -4.63 -21.81 11.86
N VAL A 200 -4.50 -23.06 11.42
CA VAL A 200 -5.63 -23.86 10.89
C VAL A 200 -6.71 -24.03 11.98
N GLN A 201 -6.31 -24.38 13.21
CA GLN A 201 -7.27 -24.53 14.32
C GLN A 201 -7.98 -23.20 14.63
N LEU A 202 -7.22 -22.11 14.79
CA LEU A 202 -7.79 -20.77 15.01
C LEU A 202 -8.76 -20.34 13.89
N LEU A 203 -8.43 -20.67 12.64
CA LEU A 203 -9.29 -20.39 11.48
C LEU A 203 -10.57 -21.21 11.51
N ARG A 204 -10.47 -22.50 11.82
CA ARG A 204 -11.64 -23.39 11.93
C ARG A 204 -12.63 -22.86 12.96
N ASP A 205 -12.14 -22.54 14.16
CA ASP A 205 -12.96 -21.99 15.23
C ASP A 205 -13.61 -20.66 14.83
N HIS A 206 -12.82 -19.78 14.18
CA HIS A 206 -13.32 -18.48 13.69
C HIS A 206 -14.40 -18.64 12.62
N MET A 207 -14.22 -19.56 11.68
CA MET A 207 -15.19 -19.78 10.60
C MET A 207 -16.47 -20.38 11.14
N GLN A 208 -16.40 -21.34 12.06
CA GLN A 208 -17.58 -21.93 12.71
C GLN A 208 -18.33 -20.90 13.55
N GLU A 209 -17.63 -20.15 14.42
CA GLU A 209 -18.24 -19.11 15.28
C GLU A 209 -18.98 -18.03 14.48
N ASN A 210 -18.49 -17.71 13.29
CA ASN A 210 -19.06 -16.66 12.43
C ASN A 210 -19.91 -17.22 11.28
N HIS A 211 -20.21 -18.54 11.28
CA HIS A 211 -20.98 -19.25 10.25
C HIS A 211 -20.45 -19.01 8.83
N LEU A 212 -19.11 -18.94 8.69
CA LEU A 212 -18.42 -18.69 7.43
C LEU A 212 -18.10 -19.97 6.64
N ASP A 213 -18.41 -21.12 7.19
CA ASP A 213 -18.27 -22.47 6.62
C ASP A 213 -19.39 -22.83 5.63
N ARG A 214 -20.42 -21.97 5.50
CA ARG A 214 -21.56 -22.19 4.62
C ARG A 214 -21.27 -21.64 3.21
N PRO A 215 -21.71 -22.34 2.13
CA PRO A 215 -21.48 -21.91 0.75
C PRO A 215 -21.91 -20.47 0.47
N GLU A 216 -23.03 -20.01 1.05
CA GLU A 216 -23.57 -18.66 0.85
C GLU A 216 -22.70 -17.56 1.45
N GLN A 217 -21.69 -17.94 2.24
CA GLN A 217 -20.77 -17.01 2.90
C GLN A 217 -19.39 -16.94 2.19
N PHE A 218 -19.16 -17.76 1.17
CA PHE A 218 -17.82 -17.93 0.56
C PHE A 218 -17.27 -16.64 -0.06
N ASP A 219 -18.11 -15.73 -0.51
CA ASP A 219 -17.70 -14.44 -1.08
C ASP A 219 -17.66 -13.30 -0.05
N ARG A 220 -18.07 -13.56 1.20
CA ARG A 220 -18.02 -12.55 2.24
C ARG A 220 -16.60 -12.31 2.74
N PRO A 221 -16.31 -11.11 3.30
CA PRO A 221 -15.01 -10.88 3.93
C PRO A 221 -14.76 -11.84 5.09
N LEU A 222 -13.61 -12.51 5.10
CA LEU A 222 -13.20 -13.39 6.20
C LEU A 222 -13.07 -12.62 7.52
N PHE A 223 -12.62 -11.37 7.46
CA PHE A 223 -12.45 -10.50 8.62
C PHE A 223 -13.36 -9.29 8.55
N ARG A 224 -14.19 -9.11 9.58
CA ARG A 224 -15.17 -8.02 9.69
C ARG A 224 -14.96 -7.20 10.95
N ASN A 225 -15.36 -5.93 10.91
CA ASN A 225 -15.38 -5.06 12.08
C ASN A 225 -16.65 -5.27 12.92
N GLY A 226 -16.80 -4.53 14.03
CA GLY A 226 -17.99 -4.64 14.90
C GLY A 226 -19.30 -4.21 14.24
N ARG A 227 -19.26 -3.61 13.04
CA ARG A 227 -20.43 -3.24 12.24
C ARG A 227 -20.67 -4.20 11.06
N ASP A 228 -20.10 -5.39 11.12
CA ASP A 228 -20.17 -6.43 10.08
C ASP A 228 -19.60 -6.00 8.70
N GLN A 229 -18.76 -4.98 8.65
CA GLN A 229 -18.14 -4.50 7.43
C GLN A 229 -16.71 -5.03 7.30
N ARG A 230 -16.22 -5.12 6.07
CA ARG A 230 -14.83 -5.44 5.75
C ARG A 230 -13.86 -4.54 6.52
N LEU A 231 -12.79 -5.11 7.08
CA LEU A 231 -11.75 -4.33 7.74
C LEU A 231 -11.04 -3.40 6.76
N SER A 232 -10.65 -2.23 7.24
CA SER A 232 -9.80 -1.30 6.49
C SER A 232 -8.32 -1.52 6.80
N ARG A 233 -7.44 -0.95 5.98
CA ARG A 233 -5.98 -0.94 6.24
C ARG A 233 -5.64 -0.30 7.59
N SER A 234 -6.32 0.78 7.94
CA SER A 234 -6.18 1.44 9.24
C SER A 234 -6.67 0.55 10.38
N GLY A 235 -7.77 -0.20 10.19
CA GLY A 235 -8.29 -1.15 11.15
C GLY A 235 -7.29 -2.28 11.46
N ILE A 236 -6.68 -2.87 10.43
CA ILE A 236 -5.65 -3.90 10.63
C ILE A 236 -4.41 -3.34 11.33
N ARG A 237 -3.98 -2.12 10.94
CA ARG A 237 -2.87 -1.45 11.61
C ARG A 237 -3.19 -1.20 13.09
N TYR A 238 -4.39 -0.75 13.40
CA TYR A 238 -4.84 -0.53 14.77
C TYR A 238 -4.82 -1.83 15.59
N ILE A 239 -5.36 -2.93 15.05
CA ILE A 239 -5.34 -4.25 15.70
C ILE A 239 -3.90 -4.67 16.03
N LEU A 240 -3.00 -4.58 15.06
CA LEU A 240 -1.59 -4.93 15.28
C LEU A 240 -0.96 -4.03 16.37
N GLN A 241 -1.14 -2.70 16.29
CA GLN A 241 -0.57 -1.77 17.27
C GLN A 241 -1.11 -1.99 18.68
N LYS A 242 -2.40 -2.32 18.83
CA LYS A 242 -3.02 -2.68 20.09
C LYS A 242 -2.28 -3.86 20.76
N HIS A 243 -2.00 -4.93 20.01
CA HIS A 243 -1.34 -6.12 20.55
C HIS A 243 0.17 -5.93 20.74
N VAL A 244 0.83 -5.19 19.84
CA VAL A 244 2.23 -4.76 20.03
C VAL A 244 2.37 -3.89 21.28
N GLY A 245 1.45 -2.96 21.54
CA GLY A 245 1.42 -2.13 22.75
C GLY A 245 1.34 -2.97 24.03
N LYS A 246 0.50 -4.00 24.06
CA LYS A 246 0.42 -4.94 25.17
C LYS A 246 1.70 -5.77 25.33
N ALA A 247 2.28 -6.27 24.25
CA ALA A 247 3.52 -7.04 24.29
C ALA A 247 4.73 -6.23 24.77
N ARG A 248 4.77 -4.93 24.51
CA ARG A 248 5.82 -4.01 24.96
C ARG A 248 6.00 -3.97 26.48
N THR A 249 4.94 -4.13 27.24
CA THR A 249 5.01 -4.15 28.71
C THR A 249 5.82 -5.32 29.23
N LYS A 250 5.96 -6.39 28.43
CA LYS A 250 6.70 -7.60 28.78
C LYS A 250 8.06 -7.69 28.09
N ARG A 251 8.24 -7.01 26.94
CA ARG A 251 9.45 -7.10 26.12
C ARG A 251 9.90 -5.73 25.62
N LEU A 252 11.01 -5.23 26.19
CA LEU A 252 11.61 -3.94 25.82
C LEU A 252 12.14 -3.90 24.38
N SER A 253 12.51 -5.06 23.82
CA SER A 253 12.95 -5.19 22.41
C SER A 253 11.89 -4.72 21.40
N LEU A 254 10.61 -4.67 21.78
CA LEU A 254 9.49 -4.20 20.96
C LEU A 254 9.34 -2.67 20.93
N ASN A 255 10.26 -1.87 21.51
CA ASN A 255 10.22 -0.40 21.47
C ASN A 255 10.47 0.21 20.08
N ARG A 256 10.28 -0.55 19.02
CA ARG A 256 10.36 -0.12 17.61
C ARG A 256 9.00 -0.15 16.94
N THR A 257 8.88 0.54 15.81
CA THR A 257 7.64 0.53 15.03
C THR A 257 7.45 -0.83 14.36
N VAL A 258 6.42 -1.58 14.78
CA VAL A 258 6.01 -2.83 14.17
C VAL A 258 4.81 -2.56 13.27
N THR A 259 4.91 -2.90 11.99
CA THR A 259 3.86 -2.72 10.98
C THR A 259 3.48 -4.08 10.37
N PRO A 260 2.36 -4.19 9.64
CA PRO A 260 2.09 -5.40 8.87
C PRO A 260 3.21 -5.75 7.89
N HIS A 261 3.92 -4.74 7.36
CA HIS A 261 5.08 -4.97 6.51
C HIS A 261 6.27 -5.56 7.28
N THR A 262 6.43 -5.16 8.54
CA THR A 262 7.43 -5.77 9.45
C THR A 262 7.15 -7.25 9.67
N LEU A 263 5.88 -7.65 9.92
CA LEU A 263 5.51 -9.08 10.06
C LEU A 263 5.82 -9.88 8.79
N ARG A 264 5.49 -9.32 7.62
CA ARG A 264 5.83 -9.95 6.34
C ARG A 264 7.35 -10.12 6.15
N HIS A 265 8.13 -9.09 6.46
CA HIS A 265 9.60 -9.16 6.40
C HIS A 265 10.14 -10.18 7.41
N THR A 266 9.58 -10.20 8.62
CA THR A 266 9.92 -11.19 9.67
C THR A 266 9.71 -12.62 9.16
N LYS A 267 8.58 -12.92 8.51
CA LYS A 267 8.35 -14.26 7.93
C LYS A 267 9.42 -14.62 6.91
N GLY A 268 9.76 -13.68 6.01
CA GLY A 268 10.81 -13.89 5.02
C GLY A 268 12.17 -14.21 5.68
N MET A 269 12.56 -13.43 6.69
CA MET A 269 13.81 -13.64 7.42
C MET A 269 13.81 -14.95 8.21
N HIS A 270 12.69 -15.32 8.84
CA HIS A 270 12.59 -16.60 9.56
C HIS A 270 12.66 -17.81 8.62
N LEU A 271 12.14 -17.70 7.40
CA LEU A 271 12.30 -18.76 6.39
C LEU A 271 13.76 -18.88 5.93
N LEU A 272 14.43 -17.77 5.67
CA LEU A 272 15.84 -17.77 5.26
C LEU A 272 16.77 -18.32 6.35
N ASN A 273 16.46 -18.09 7.62
CA ASN A 273 17.29 -18.56 8.75
C ASN A 273 17.00 -20.02 9.12
N ASN A 274 15.94 -20.63 8.63
CA ASN A 274 15.58 -22.03 8.92
C ASN A 274 15.85 -22.98 7.72
N GLY A 275 16.26 -22.47 6.61
CA GLY A 275 16.51 -23.25 5.38
C GLY A 275 17.78 -22.92 4.74
#